data_d59deaa2b629217f45864bca46328493
#
_entry.id   d59deaa2b629217f45864bca46328493
#
_cell.length_a   1.000
_cell.length_b   1.000
_cell.length_c   1.000
_cell.angle_alpha   90.00
_cell.angle_beta   90.00
_cell.angle_gamma   90.00
#
_symmetry.space_group_name_H-M   'P 1'
#
loop_
_entity.id
_entity.type
_entity.pdbx_description
1 polymer ?
#
loop_
_entity_poly.entity_id
_entity_poly.type
_entity_poly.pdbx_seq_one_letter_code
_entity_poly.pdbx_strand_id
1 'polypeptide(L)'
;MSLPFVFRTIELDGQTLRTAVRPGNGKMTPLLIFNGIGANLELVMPFVRALDPGLEVIAFDVPGVGGSSTPSTPYRFPGLAKLAARMLDYLDYGQVNAIGVSWGGALAQQFAHDYPERCKKLILAATSAGAVMIPGKPKVLWCMASPRRYVQPAYGVQIAPEIYGGAFRRDPKLALAHASKVRSGGKMGYYWQLFAGLGWTSIHWLHKIRQPTLVMAGDDDPLIPLVNMRLLAWRIPNAELHIIDDGHLFLVTRAEAVAPIIMKFLEEERQRAVMHPQPTPARTHG
;
A
#
# COMPACT_ATOMS: atom_id res chain seq x y z
N MET A 1 20.62 14.07 1.33
CA MET A 1 20.70 12.62 1.63
C MET A 1 19.43 12.21 2.35
N SER A 2 18.72 11.17 1.89
CA SER A 2 17.57 10.63 2.61
C SER A 2 18.04 10.01 3.92
N LEU A 3 17.33 10.26 5.03
CA LEU A 3 17.62 9.63 6.30
C LEU A 3 17.46 8.10 6.19
N PRO A 4 18.30 7.30 6.85
CA PRO A 4 18.18 5.85 6.82
C PRO A 4 16.90 5.40 7.51
N PHE A 5 16.36 4.26 7.07
CA PHE A 5 15.27 3.61 7.78
C PHE A 5 15.73 3.10 9.15
N VAL A 6 14.92 3.35 10.16
CA VAL A 6 15.05 2.75 11.48
C VAL A 6 14.15 1.52 11.53
N PHE A 7 14.75 0.34 11.52
CA PHE A 7 14.03 -0.93 11.68
C PHE A 7 13.82 -1.24 13.15
N ARG A 8 12.61 -1.66 13.49
CA ARG A 8 12.27 -2.10 14.86
C ARG A 8 11.44 -3.37 14.78
N THR A 9 11.60 -4.21 15.78
CA THR A 9 10.71 -5.32 16.06
C THR A 9 9.89 -4.96 17.28
N ILE A 10 8.58 -5.02 17.18
CA ILE A 10 7.65 -4.70 18.26
C ILE A 10 6.77 -5.91 18.57
N GLU A 11 6.42 -6.08 19.83
CA GLU A 11 5.46 -7.08 20.27
C GLU A 11 4.08 -6.42 20.44
N LEU A 12 3.11 -6.92 19.73
CA LEU A 12 1.75 -6.37 19.73
C LEU A 12 0.72 -7.50 19.60
N ASP A 13 -0.17 -7.63 20.59
CA ASP A 13 -1.21 -8.67 20.63
C ASP A 13 -0.68 -10.10 20.45
N GLY A 14 0.49 -10.40 21.01
CA GLY A 14 1.15 -11.70 20.87
C GLY A 14 1.73 -11.95 19.47
N GLN A 15 1.84 -10.89 18.64
CA GLN A 15 2.48 -10.92 17.33
C GLN A 15 3.76 -10.09 17.35
N THR A 16 4.83 -10.68 16.88
CA THR A 16 6.08 -9.95 16.59
C THR A 16 5.95 -9.27 15.25
N LEU A 17 5.97 -7.94 15.21
CA LEU A 17 5.89 -7.15 13.99
C LEU A 17 7.23 -6.49 13.68
N ARG A 18 7.75 -6.71 12.49
CA ARG A 18 8.88 -5.93 11.98
C ARG A 18 8.38 -4.66 11.32
N THR A 19 8.80 -3.52 11.84
CA THR A 19 8.44 -2.19 11.37
C THR A 19 9.67 -1.45 10.85
N ALA A 20 9.45 -0.46 10.01
CA ALA A 20 10.47 0.44 9.51
C ALA A 20 9.92 1.86 9.46
N VAL A 21 10.65 2.80 10.04
CA VAL A 21 10.34 4.23 9.99
C VAL A 21 11.48 4.95 9.30
N ARG A 22 11.18 5.68 8.23
CA ARG A 22 12.06 6.71 7.68
C ARG A 22 11.66 8.04 8.30
N PRO A 23 12.46 8.62 9.20
CA PRO A 23 12.13 9.91 9.82
C PRO A 23 11.93 11.00 8.77
N GLY A 24 11.02 11.92 9.05
CA GLY A 24 10.77 13.12 8.28
C GLY A 24 11.20 14.39 9.03
N ASN A 25 10.72 15.53 8.56
CA ASN A 25 10.99 16.85 9.18
C ASN A 25 9.83 17.34 10.09
N GLY A 26 8.83 16.52 10.34
CA GLY A 26 7.65 16.82 11.16
C GLY A 26 6.66 17.82 10.54
N LYS A 27 6.89 18.26 9.29
CA LYS A 27 6.04 19.26 8.63
C LYS A 27 4.86 18.65 7.87
N MET A 28 4.90 17.38 7.55
CA MET A 28 3.88 16.67 6.81
C MET A 28 3.30 15.51 7.65
N THR A 29 2.03 15.21 7.44
CA THR A 29 1.41 14.01 8.00
C THR A 29 2.13 12.77 7.49
N PRO A 30 2.59 11.85 8.37
CA PRO A 30 3.34 10.66 7.98
C PRO A 30 2.59 9.78 6.97
N LEU A 31 3.31 9.05 6.13
CA LEU A 31 2.77 8.11 5.15
C LEU A 31 2.91 6.68 5.65
N LEU A 32 1.79 6.00 5.92
CA LEU A 32 1.74 4.58 6.24
C LEU A 32 1.60 3.75 4.96
N ILE A 33 2.48 2.76 4.78
CA ILE A 33 2.49 1.89 3.60
C ILE A 33 1.96 0.50 3.94
N PHE A 34 0.94 0.06 3.17
CA PHE A 34 0.43 -1.29 3.13
C PHE A 34 0.92 -1.99 1.85
N ASN A 35 1.83 -2.93 2.02
CA ASN A 35 2.47 -3.63 0.91
C ASN A 35 1.57 -4.68 0.24
N GLY A 36 1.93 -5.10 -0.99
CA GLY A 36 1.25 -6.16 -1.72
C GLY A 36 1.43 -7.54 -1.08
N ILE A 37 0.67 -8.54 -1.59
CA ILE A 37 0.71 -9.91 -1.08
C ILE A 37 2.11 -10.52 -1.15
N GLY A 38 2.61 -11.04 -0.04
CA GLY A 38 3.94 -11.65 0.10
C GLY A 38 5.11 -10.66 0.05
N ALA A 39 4.85 -9.37 -0.10
CA ALA A 39 5.88 -8.35 -0.23
C ALA A 39 6.42 -7.92 1.14
N ASN A 40 7.73 -8.10 1.33
CA ASN A 40 8.48 -7.61 2.49
C ASN A 40 8.87 -6.13 2.33
N LEU A 41 9.27 -5.50 3.43
CA LEU A 41 9.63 -4.07 3.50
C LEU A 41 10.65 -3.65 2.44
N GLU A 42 11.62 -4.49 2.09
CA GLU A 42 12.66 -4.16 1.14
C GLU A 42 12.16 -3.90 -0.29
N LEU A 43 11.00 -4.48 -0.64
CA LEU A 43 10.43 -4.34 -2.00
C LEU A 43 9.88 -2.95 -2.28
N VAL A 44 9.45 -2.20 -1.25
CA VAL A 44 8.93 -0.84 -1.43
C VAL A 44 10.01 0.24 -1.30
N MET A 45 11.21 -0.11 -0.87
CA MET A 45 12.30 0.85 -0.63
C MET A 45 12.68 1.71 -1.86
N PRO A 46 12.70 1.22 -3.12
CA PRO A 46 12.95 2.08 -4.27
C PRO A 46 11.96 3.23 -4.38
N PHE A 47 10.68 2.97 -4.16
CA PHE A 47 9.63 3.99 -4.14
C PHE A 47 9.84 4.98 -2.99
N VAL A 48 10.10 4.48 -1.78
CA VAL A 48 10.28 5.38 -0.63
C VAL A 48 11.50 6.30 -0.80
N ARG A 49 12.56 5.84 -1.47
CA ARG A 49 13.74 6.68 -1.76
C ARG A 49 13.45 7.82 -2.74
N ALA A 50 12.48 7.65 -3.63
CA ALA A 50 12.06 8.66 -4.58
C ALA A 50 11.12 9.73 -3.97
N LEU A 51 10.51 9.45 -2.81
CA LEU A 51 9.69 10.42 -2.08
C LEU A 51 10.56 11.50 -1.42
N ASP A 52 10.00 12.70 -1.24
CA ASP A 52 10.65 13.78 -0.52
C ASP A 52 11.25 13.30 0.82
N PRO A 53 12.53 13.55 1.11
CA PRO A 53 13.17 13.12 2.34
C PRO A 53 12.57 13.75 3.61
N GLY A 54 11.85 14.85 3.49
CA GLY A 54 11.13 15.49 4.59
C GLY A 54 9.81 14.79 4.96
N LEU A 55 9.29 13.90 4.10
CA LEU A 55 8.11 13.09 4.41
C LEU A 55 8.50 11.91 5.31
N GLU A 56 7.89 11.81 6.47
CA GLU A 56 8.02 10.63 7.33
C GLU A 56 7.26 9.45 6.74
N VAL A 57 7.89 8.27 6.71
CA VAL A 57 7.29 7.06 6.12
C VAL A 57 7.34 5.92 7.12
N ILE A 58 6.19 5.30 7.35
CA ILE A 58 5.99 4.15 8.22
C ILE A 58 5.63 2.96 7.35
N ALA A 59 6.29 1.83 7.56
CA ALA A 59 5.97 0.59 6.89
C ALA A 59 6.15 -0.59 7.86
N PHE A 60 5.48 -1.70 7.61
CA PHE A 60 5.62 -2.91 8.39
C PHE A 60 5.44 -4.16 7.53
N ASP A 61 6.07 -5.24 7.93
CA ASP A 61 5.79 -6.57 7.39
C ASP A 61 4.50 -7.09 8.05
N VAL A 62 3.46 -7.39 7.26
CA VAL A 62 2.24 -7.98 7.83
C VAL A 62 2.54 -9.35 8.46
N PRO A 63 1.76 -9.82 9.45
CA PRO A 63 2.01 -11.12 10.08
C PRO A 63 2.22 -12.26 9.08
N GLY A 64 3.32 -13.00 9.24
CA GLY A 64 3.72 -14.10 8.36
C GLY A 64 4.49 -13.70 7.10
N VAL A 65 4.87 -12.42 6.96
CA VAL A 65 5.69 -11.91 5.85
C VAL A 65 6.98 -11.32 6.39
N GLY A 66 8.05 -11.43 5.61
CA GLY A 66 9.35 -10.82 5.92
C GLY A 66 9.87 -11.22 7.29
N GLY A 67 10.04 -10.25 8.18
CA GLY A 67 10.53 -10.47 9.54
C GLY A 67 9.44 -10.50 10.62
N SER A 68 8.16 -10.43 10.25
CA SER A 68 7.05 -10.56 11.20
C SER A 68 6.68 -12.02 11.48
N SER A 69 6.29 -12.34 12.73
CA SER A 69 5.91 -13.70 13.09
C SER A 69 4.68 -14.19 12.34
N THR A 70 4.63 -15.50 12.07
CA THR A 70 3.46 -16.11 11.44
C THR A 70 2.43 -16.45 12.52
N PRO A 71 1.19 -15.91 12.45
CA PRO A 71 0.17 -16.26 13.42
C PRO A 71 -0.30 -17.70 13.27
N SER A 72 -0.73 -18.31 14.38
CA SER A 72 -1.26 -19.69 14.39
C SER A 72 -2.61 -19.83 13.70
N THR A 73 -3.37 -18.74 13.61
CA THR A 73 -4.70 -18.69 12.98
C THR A 73 -4.75 -17.69 11.82
N PRO A 74 -5.60 -17.92 10.82
CA PRO A 74 -5.77 -16.97 9.72
C PRO A 74 -6.39 -15.66 10.20
N TYR A 75 -6.05 -14.59 9.53
CA TYR A 75 -6.59 -13.26 9.76
C TYR A 75 -7.48 -12.79 8.60
N ARG A 76 -8.23 -11.73 8.84
CA ARG A 76 -9.04 -11.00 7.87
C ARG A 76 -8.64 -9.52 7.84
N PHE A 77 -9.00 -8.79 6.78
CA PHE A 77 -8.66 -7.37 6.66
C PHE A 77 -9.10 -6.49 7.85
N PRO A 78 -10.31 -6.65 8.45
CA PRO A 78 -10.65 -5.86 9.65
C PRO A 78 -9.70 -6.09 10.82
N GLY A 79 -9.26 -7.34 11.05
CA GLY A 79 -8.26 -7.66 12.07
C GLY A 79 -6.90 -7.02 11.80
N LEU A 80 -6.45 -7.02 10.53
CA LEU A 80 -5.20 -6.37 10.14
C LEU A 80 -5.30 -4.83 10.20
N ALA A 81 -6.44 -4.24 9.85
CA ALA A 81 -6.67 -2.81 10.01
C ALA A 81 -6.61 -2.39 11.48
N LYS A 82 -7.21 -3.19 12.39
CA LYS A 82 -7.09 -3.00 13.85
C LYS A 82 -5.65 -3.12 14.31
N LEU A 83 -4.89 -4.11 13.82
CA LEU A 83 -3.48 -4.29 14.15
C LEU A 83 -2.65 -3.07 13.71
N ALA A 84 -2.90 -2.54 12.51
CA ALA A 84 -2.24 -1.34 12.01
C ALA A 84 -2.57 -0.09 12.87
N ALA A 85 -3.83 0.09 13.28
CA ALA A 85 -4.21 1.18 14.18
C ALA A 85 -3.47 1.08 15.53
N ARG A 86 -3.42 -0.10 16.13
CA ARG A 86 -2.69 -0.33 17.39
C ARG A 86 -1.17 -0.20 17.24
N MET A 87 -0.62 -0.57 16.10
CA MET A 87 0.80 -0.32 15.79
C MET A 87 1.09 1.19 15.75
N LEU A 88 0.20 1.98 15.17
CA LEU A 88 0.33 3.44 15.19
C LEU A 88 0.24 3.99 16.61
N ASP A 89 -0.66 3.47 17.46
CA ASP A 89 -0.74 3.85 18.88
C ASP A 89 0.56 3.52 19.62
N TYR A 90 1.12 2.32 19.42
CA TYR A 90 2.39 1.90 20.01
C TYR A 90 3.57 2.78 19.58
N LEU A 91 3.55 3.28 18.34
CA LEU A 91 4.57 4.15 17.77
C LEU A 91 4.31 5.65 17.99
N ASP A 92 3.24 5.99 18.74
CA ASP A 92 2.82 7.37 19.06
C ASP A 92 2.44 8.22 17.81
N TYR A 93 1.76 7.58 16.84
CA TYR A 93 1.20 8.28 15.69
C TYR A 93 -0.32 8.44 15.82
N GLY A 94 -0.82 9.68 15.82
CA GLY A 94 -2.27 9.98 15.86
C GLY A 94 -2.94 9.76 14.50
N GLN A 95 -2.52 10.49 13.49
CA GLN A 95 -3.10 10.48 12.14
C GLN A 95 -2.01 10.28 11.08
N VAL A 96 -2.34 9.52 10.02
CA VAL A 96 -1.44 9.23 8.90
C VAL A 96 -2.14 9.44 7.56
N ASN A 97 -1.37 9.63 6.49
CA ASN A 97 -1.80 9.33 5.13
C ASN A 97 -1.56 7.84 4.89
N ALA A 98 -2.46 7.16 4.19
CA ALA A 98 -2.31 5.74 3.92
C ALA A 98 -2.10 5.48 2.42
N ILE A 99 -1.12 4.66 2.08
CA ILE A 99 -0.96 4.13 0.72
C ILE A 99 -1.04 2.60 0.75
N GLY A 100 -1.85 2.02 -0.13
CA GLY A 100 -1.94 0.58 -0.28
C GLY A 100 -1.70 0.13 -1.71
N VAL A 101 -0.86 -0.91 -1.87
CA VAL A 101 -0.48 -1.48 -3.16
C VAL A 101 -1.10 -2.85 -3.32
N SER A 102 -1.86 -3.08 -4.42
CA SER A 102 -2.42 -4.40 -4.72
C SER A 102 -3.26 -4.95 -3.56
N TRP A 103 -2.91 -6.09 -2.98
CA TRP A 103 -3.51 -6.65 -1.77
C TRP A 103 -3.50 -5.64 -0.59
N GLY A 104 -2.40 -4.92 -0.43
CA GLY A 104 -2.30 -3.84 0.56
C GLY A 104 -3.26 -2.69 0.31
N GLY A 105 -3.71 -2.50 -0.94
CA GLY A 105 -4.77 -1.54 -1.27
C GLY A 105 -6.14 -1.94 -0.70
N ALA A 106 -6.44 -3.24 -0.60
CA ALA A 106 -7.61 -3.73 0.11
C ALA A 106 -7.51 -3.43 1.62
N LEU A 107 -6.33 -3.65 2.20
CA LEU A 107 -6.08 -3.33 3.62
C LEU A 107 -6.15 -1.82 3.89
N ALA A 108 -5.62 -0.99 2.98
CA ALA A 108 -5.72 0.47 3.10
C ALA A 108 -7.16 0.98 3.00
N GLN A 109 -7.98 0.39 2.12
CA GLN A 109 -9.43 0.67 2.06
C GLN A 109 -10.12 0.29 3.38
N GLN A 110 -9.83 -0.90 3.92
CA GLN A 110 -10.39 -1.34 5.20
C GLN A 110 -9.95 -0.43 6.33
N PHE A 111 -8.67 -0.03 6.38
CA PHE A 111 -8.15 0.89 7.40
C PHE A 111 -8.84 2.25 7.33
N ALA A 112 -8.95 2.84 6.14
CA ALA A 112 -9.61 4.13 5.95
C ALA A 112 -11.11 4.11 6.29
N HIS A 113 -11.78 2.96 6.08
CA HIS A 113 -13.17 2.76 6.42
C HIS A 113 -13.40 2.58 7.93
N ASP A 114 -12.60 1.72 8.58
CA ASP A 114 -12.80 1.35 9.99
C ASP A 114 -12.21 2.40 10.96
N TYR A 115 -11.21 3.16 10.51
CA TYR A 115 -10.49 4.18 11.30
C TYR A 115 -10.41 5.52 10.54
N PRO A 116 -11.56 6.13 10.19
CA PRO A 116 -11.59 7.33 9.34
C PRO A 116 -10.87 8.53 9.95
N GLU A 117 -10.85 8.66 11.27
CA GLU A 117 -10.13 9.70 12.02
C GLU A 117 -8.61 9.52 12.00
N ARG A 118 -8.13 8.29 11.76
CA ARG A 118 -6.70 7.95 11.70
C ARG A 118 -6.13 8.07 10.28
N CYS A 119 -6.98 8.10 9.26
CA CYS A 119 -6.60 8.19 7.85
C CYS A 119 -6.95 9.56 7.28
N LYS A 120 -5.94 10.42 7.06
CA LYS A 120 -6.14 11.78 6.52
C LYS A 120 -6.38 11.76 5.01
N LYS A 121 -5.52 11.08 4.26
CA LYS A 121 -5.60 10.89 2.80
C LYS A 121 -5.35 9.43 2.45
N LEU A 122 -5.94 8.95 1.37
CA LEU A 122 -5.82 7.58 0.91
C LEU A 122 -5.22 7.52 -0.49
N ILE A 123 -4.24 6.63 -0.69
CA ILE A 123 -3.66 6.36 -2.01
C ILE A 123 -3.83 4.88 -2.30
N LEU A 124 -4.48 4.56 -3.41
CA LEU A 124 -4.78 3.20 -3.85
C LEU A 124 -4.04 2.91 -5.16
N ALA A 125 -3.01 2.06 -5.11
CA ALA A 125 -2.18 1.74 -6.26
C ALA A 125 -2.38 0.28 -6.70
N ALA A 126 -2.69 0.05 -7.98
CA ALA A 126 -2.82 -1.26 -8.61
C ALA A 126 -3.68 -2.25 -7.79
N THR A 127 -4.87 -1.84 -7.34
CA THR A 127 -5.75 -2.60 -6.44
C THR A 127 -7.18 -2.71 -6.97
N SER A 128 -8.09 -3.27 -6.19
CA SER A 128 -9.50 -3.46 -6.58
C SER A 128 -10.44 -3.37 -5.38
N ALA A 129 -11.74 -3.48 -5.65
CA ALA A 129 -12.77 -3.61 -4.61
C ALA A 129 -12.88 -5.04 -4.03
N GLY A 130 -11.90 -5.91 -4.24
CA GLY A 130 -11.87 -7.26 -3.70
C GLY A 130 -12.63 -8.29 -4.56
N ALA A 131 -13.40 -9.19 -3.93
CA ALA A 131 -14.03 -10.32 -4.61
C ALA A 131 -14.96 -9.92 -5.78
N VAL A 132 -15.50 -8.71 -5.74
CA VAL A 132 -16.34 -8.14 -6.82
C VAL A 132 -15.49 -7.31 -7.76
N MET A 133 -14.46 -7.91 -8.34
CA MET A 133 -13.58 -7.29 -9.33
C MET A 133 -13.70 -7.99 -10.69
N ILE A 134 -13.38 -7.26 -11.76
CA ILE A 134 -13.08 -7.93 -13.03
C ILE A 134 -11.71 -8.58 -12.88
N PRO A 135 -11.64 -9.92 -12.94
CA PRO A 135 -10.40 -10.64 -12.67
C PRO A 135 -9.34 -10.39 -13.74
N GLY A 136 -8.07 -10.48 -13.35
CA GLY A 136 -6.97 -10.60 -14.30
C GLY A 136 -7.03 -11.89 -15.11
N LYS A 137 -6.08 -12.08 -16.02
CA LYS A 137 -6.03 -13.28 -16.88
C LYS A 137 -5.91 -14.55 -16.01
N PRO A 138 -6.63 -15.65 -16.33
CA PRO A 138 -6.62 -16.88 -15.53
C PRO A 138 -5.22 -17.42 -15.25
N LYS A 139 -4.31 -17.39 -16.24
CA LYS A 139 -2.91 -17.80 -16.09
C LYS A 139 -2.18 -16.97 -15.03
N VAL A 140 -2.43 -15.65 -15.00
CA VAL A 140 -1.84 -14.74 -14.01
C VAL A 140 -2.34 -15.06 -12.61
N LEU A 141 -3.66 -15.24 -12.45
CA LEU A 141 -4.28 -15.62 -11.18
C LEU A 141 -3.76 -16.96 -10.67
N TRP A 142 -3.56 -17.93 -11.56
CA TRP A 142 -2.96 -19.23 -11.21
C TRP A 142 -1.54 -19.07 -10.65
N CYS A 143 -0.70 -18.22 -11.28
CA CYS A 143 0.63 -17.91 -10.77
C CYS A 143 0.60 -17.25 -9.39
N MET A 144 -0.49 -16.52 -9.09
CA MET A 144 -0.69 -15.83 -7.81
C MET A 144 -1.26 -16.73 -6.71
N ALA A 145 -1.82 -17.89 -7.05
CA ALA A 145 -2.48 -18.80 -6.09
C ALA A 145 -1.49 -19.49 -5.12
N SER A 146 -0.18 -19.40 -5.36
CA SER A 146 0.83 -20.01 -4.50
C SER A 146 2.01 -19.06 -4.21
N PRO A 147 2.73 -19.28 -3.08
CA PRO A 147 3.91 -18.48 -2.74
C PRO A 147 5.14 -18.83 -3.58
N ARG A 148 5.02 -19.72 -4.58
CA ARG A 148 6.16 -20.25 -5.35
C ARG A 148 7.12 -19.16 -5.86
N ARG A 149 6.57 -18.02 -6.32
CA ARG A 149 7.39 -16.90 -6.82
C ARG A 149 8.26 -16.22 -5.75
N TYR A 150 7.90 -16.37 -4.47
CA TYR A 150 8.67 -15.84 -3.33
C TYR A 150 9.64 -16.84 -2.74
N VAL A 151 9.38 -18.15 -2.89
CA VAL A 151 10.24 -19.22 -2.36
C VAL A 151 11.19 -19.82 -3.40
N GLN A 152 10.95 -19.55 -4.69
CA GLN A 152 11.76 -20.00 -5.82
C GLN A 152 12.12 -18.79 -6.72
N PRO A 153 13.24 -18.09 -6.47
CA PRO A 153 13.58 -16.85 -7.19
C PRO A 153 13.62 -17.02 -8.72
N ALA A 154 14.17 -18.13 -9.22
CA ALA A 154 14.22 -18.41 -10.67
C ALA A 154 12.80 -18.47 -11.29
N TYR A 155 11.84 -19.10 -10.59
CA TYR A 155 10.46 -19.11 -11.04
C TYR A 155 9.83 -17.71 -11.00
N GLY A 156 10.11 -16.93 -9.93
CA GLY A 156 9.67 -15.54 -9.83
C GLY A 156 10.17 -14.69 -11.00
N VAL A 157 11.44 -14.80 -11.37
CA VAL A 157 12.02 -14.11 -12.53
C VAL A 157 11.33 -14.55 -13.83
N GLN A 158 11.15 -15.84 -14.02
CA GLN A 158 10.52 -16.39 -15.24
C GLN A 158 9.11 -15.85 -15.48
N ILE A 159 8.29 -15.74 -14.44
CA ILE A 159 6.88 -15.34 -14.58
C ILE A 159 6.65 -13.82 -14.42
N ALA A 160 7.65 -13.06 -13.97
CA ALA A 160 7.52 -11.63 -13.69
C ALA A 160 6.95 -10.82 -14.89
N PRO A 161 7.40 -11.02 -16.14
CA PRO A 161 6.83 -10.32 -17.29
C PRO A 161 5.34 -10.59 -17.50
N GLU A 162 4.89 -11.82 -17.20
CA GLU A 162 3.50 -12.23 -17.35
C GLU A 162 2.60 -11.65 -16.28
N ILE A 163 3.06 -11.67 -15.00
CA ILE A 163 2.24 -11.28 -13.86
C ILE A 163 2.29 -9.79 -13.54
N TYR A 164 3.39 -9.09 -13.90
CA TYR A 164 3.54 -7.66 -13.60
C TYR A 164 3.36 -6.75 -14.80
N GLY A 165 3.55 -7.24 -16.04
CA GLY A 165 3.37 -6.42 -17.25
C GLY A 165 4.40 -5.29 -17.39
N GLY A 166 4.06 -4.26 -18.17
CA GLY A 166 4.76 -3.00 -18.27
C GLY A 166 6.28 -3.12 -18.42
N ALA A 167 7.02 -2.43 -17.57
CA ALA A 167 8.48 -2.44 -17.58
C ALA A 167 9.10 -3.84 -17.42
N PHE A 168 8.45 -4.77 -16.70
CA PHE A 168 8.96 -6.13 -16.55
C PHE A 168 8.94 -6.94 -17.86
N ARG A 169 8.07 -6.59 -18.82
CA ARG A 169 8.10 -7.17 -20.17
C ARG A 169 9.21 -6.56 -21.02
N ARG A 170 9.49 -5.27 -20.80
CA ARG A 170 10.47 -4.50 -21.61
C ARG A 170 11.90 -4.74 -21.16
N ASP A 171 12.14 -4.98 -19.85
CA ASP A 171 13.48 -5.17 -19.29
C ASP A 171 13.54 -6.37 -18.32
N PRO A 172 14.08 -7.53 -18.78
CA PRO A 172 14.25 -8.71 -17.93
C PRO A 172 15.15 -8.50 -16.70
N LYS A 173 16.06 -7.50 -16.71
CA LYS A 173 16.94 -7.20 -15.57
C LYS A 173 16.12 -6.74 -14.34
N LEU A 174 14.97 -6.10 -14.56
CA LEU A 174 14.09 -5.70 -13.47
C LEU A 174 13.56 -6.89 -12.68
N ALA A 175 13.29 -8.02 -13.34
CA ALA A 175 12.83 -9.24 -12.68
C ALA A 175 13.92 -9.81 -11.75
N LEU A 176 15.17 -9.81 -12.17
CA LEU A 176 16.32 -10.23 -11.37
C LEU A 176 16.52 -9.29 -10.17
N ALA A 177 16.52 -7.98 -10.41
CA ALA A 177 16.67 -6.97 -9.37
C ALA A 177 15.53 -6.98 -8.34
N HIS A 178 14.30 -7.32 -8.77
CA HIS A 178 13.17 -7.50 -7.88
C HIS A 178 13.32 -8.78 -7.04
N ALA A 179 13.62 -9.90 -7.68
CA ALA A 179 13.78 -11.19 -7.02
C ALA A 179 14.90 -11.18 -5.96
N SER A 180 15.99 -10.44 -6.18
CA SER A 180 17.10 -10.31 -5.23
C SER A 180 16.72 -9.60 -3.92
N LYS A 181 15.65 -8.84 -3.89
CA LYS A 181 15.14 -8.12 -2.72
C LYS A 181 14.04 -8.90 -1.97
N VAL A 182 13.53 -9.96 -2.56
CA VAL A 182 12.51 -10.81 -1.94
C VAL A 182 13.12 -11.52 -0.74
N ARG A 183 12.53 -11.29 0.43
CA ARG A 183 12.79 -12.09 1.63
C ARG A 183 11.58 -13.00 1.85
N SER A 184 11.80 -14.29 1.70
CA SER A 184 10.74 -15.28 1.90
C SER A 184 10.31 -15.27 3.36
N GLY A 185 9.07 -14.86 3.60
CA GLY A 185 8.34 -15.23 4.82
C GLY A 185 7.93 -16.72 4.76
N GLY A 186 7.31 -17.23 5.81
CA GLY A 186 6.76 -18.60 5.80
C GLY A 186 5.67 -18.76 4.73
N LYS A 187 5.58 -19.94 4.10
CA LYS A 187 4.52 -20.25 3.13
C LYS A 187 3.12 -20.00 3.70
N MET A 188 2.95 -20.25 5.00
CA MET A 188 1.66 -20.10 5.69
C MET A 188 1.22 -18.63 5.72
N GLY A 189 2.12 -17.67 5.96
CA GLY A 189 1.79 -16.24 5.92
C GLY A 189 1.21 -15.80 4.59
N TYR A 190 1.72 -16.34 3.47
CA TYR A 190 1.15 -16.09 2.14
C TYR A 190 -0.27 -16.64 2.00
N TYR A 191 -0.53 -17.86 2.49
CA TYR A 191 -1.87 -18.44 2.45
C TYR A 191 -2.85 -17.68 3.36
N TRP A 192 -2.39 -17.18 4.51
CA TRP A 192 -3.23 -16.31 5.35
C TRP A 192 -3.60 -15.00 4.64
N GLN A 193 -2.69 -14.43 3.85
CA GLN A 193 -3.00 -13.26 3.03
C GLN A 193 -4.02 -13.58 1.94
N LEU A 194 -3.92 -14.72 1.25
CA LEU A 194 -4.95 -15.18 0.30
C LEU A 194 -6.30 -15.36 0.99
N PHE A 195 -6.29 -15.99 2.17
CA PHE A 195 -7.49 -16.21 2.97
C PHE A 195 -8.13 -14.88 3.41
N ALA A 196 -7.34 -13.87 3.77
CA ALA A 196 -7.85 -12.55 4.13
C ALA A 196 -8.65 -11.91 2.98
N GLY A 197 -8.20 -12.13 1.73
CA GLY A 197 -8.89 -11.64 0.53
C GLY A 197 -10.11 -12.45 0.11
N LEU A 198 -10.24 -13.70 0.59
CA LEU A 198 -11.33 -14.59 0.17
C LEU A 198 -12.69 -14.06 0.61
N GLY A 199 -13.53 -13.72 -0.36
CA GLY A 199 -14.87 -13.16 -0.16
C GLY A 199 -14.92 -11.73 0.36
N TRP A 200 -13.75 -11.10 0.62
CA TRP A 200 -13.73 -9.70 1.03
C TRP A 200 -14.06 -8.78 -0.15
N THR A 201 -14.86 -7.76 0.12
CA THR A 201 -15.15 -6.71 -0.85
C THR A 201 -15.48 -5.40 -0.16
N SER A 202 -15.00 -4.29 -0.73
CA SER A 202 -15.30 -2.93 -0.31
C SER A 202 -16.47 -2.30 -1.05
N ILE A 203 -17.00 -2.96 -2.10
CA ILE A 203 -17.95 -2.38 -3.05
C ILE A 203 -19.18 -1.73 -2.36
N HIS A 204 -19.61 -2.32 -1.25
CA HIS A 204 -20.81 -1.87 -0.52
C HIS A 204 -20.60 -0.58 0.27
N TRP A 205 -19.37 -0.23 0.62
CA TRP A 205 -19.03 0.91 1.46
C TRP A 205 -17.98 1.86 0.89
N LEU A 206 -17.49 1.68 -0.34
CA LEU A 206 -16.56 2.62 -1.00
C LEU A 206 -17.09 4.06 -0.97
N HIS A 207 -18.40 4.25 -1.13
CA HIS A 207 -19.05 5.56 -1.06
C HIS A 207 -19.00 6.21 0.33
N LYS A 208 -18.60 5.47 1.38
CA LYS A 208 -18.41 5.97 2.74
C LYS A 208 -16.99 6.46 3.00
N ILE A 209 -16.03 6.13 2.14
CA ILE A 209 -14.67 6.67 2.20
C ILE A 209 -14.73 8.16 1.84
N ARG A 210 -14.54 9.03 2.82
CA ARG A 210 -14.62 10.49 2.67
C ARG A 210 -13.25 11.15 2.52
N GLN A 211 -12.18 10.44 2.82
CA GLN A 211 -10.83 10.91 2.66
C GLN A 211 -10.56 11.30 1.20
N PRO A 212 -9.85 12.41 0.95
CA PRO A 212 -9.28 12.65 -0.37
C PRO A 212 -8.51 11.41 -0.82
N THR A 213 -8.80 10.90 -2.01
CA THR A 213 -8.27 9.61 -2.47
C THR A 213 -7.61 9.74 -3.84
N LEU A 214 -6.35 9.34 -3.93
CA LEU A 214 -5.63 9.19 -5.19
C LEU A 214 -5.66 7.71 -5.61
N VAL A 215 -6.29 7.42 -6.74
CA VAL A 215 -6.33 6.08 -7.35
C VAL A 215 -5.31 6.05 -8.48
N MET A 216 -4.34 5.13 -8.42
CA MET A 216 -3.25 5.02 -9.40
C MET A 216 -3.25 3.66 -10.07
N ALA A 217 -3.26 3.63 -11.38
CA ALA A 217 -3.35 2.41 -12.19
C ALA A 217 -2.22 2.33 -13.22
N GLY A 218 -1.65 1.14 -13.40
CA GLY A 218 -0.89 0.83 -14.60
C GLY A 218 -1.84 0.47 -15.74
N ASP A 219 -1.60 0.97 -16.94
CA ASP A 219 -2.44 0.66 -18.12
C ASP A 219 -2.16 -0.72 -18.70
N ASP A 220 -0.96 -1.26 -18.48
CA ASP A 220 -0.56 -2.64 -18.85
C ASP A 220 -0.47 -3.57 -17.63
N ASP A 221 -1.39 -3.40 -16.67
CA ASP A 221 -1.49 -4.29 -15.48
C ASP A 221 -2.28 -5.56 -15.82
N PRO A 222 -1.64 -6.75 -15.92
CA PRO A 222 -2.32 -7.99 -16.26
C PRO A 222 -3.01 -8.65 -15.06
N LEU A 223 -2.68 -8.22 -13.83
CA LEU A 223 -3.22 -8.76 -12.59
C LEU A 223 -4.47 -8.01 -12.14
N ILE A 224 -4.43 -6.69 -12.17
CA ILE A 224 -5.54 -5.81 -11.81
C ILE A 224 -5.90 -4.95 -13.04
N PRO A 225 -6.82 -5.40 -13.89
CA PRO A 225 -7.26 -4.64 -15.07
C PRO A 225 -7.70 -3.22 -14.69
N LEU A 226 -7.34 -2.23 -15.53
CA LEU A 226 -7.60 -0.80 -15.32
C LEU A 226 -9.07 -0.47 -14.96
N VAL A 227 -10.02 -1.26 -15.46
CA VAL A 227 -11.45 -1.07 -15.15
C VAL A 227 -11.75 -1.15 -13.65
N ASN A 228 -10.99 -1.93 -12.88
CA ASN A 228 -11.16 -2.01 -11.42
C ASN A 228 -10.76 -0.70 -10.75
N MET A 229 -9.70 -0.05 -11.24
CA MET A 229 -9.26 1.24 -10.71
C MET A 229 -10.23 2.36 -11.09
N ARG A 230 -10.80 2.31 -12.30
CA ARG A 230 -11.89 3.20 -12.71
C ARG A 230 -13.13 3.03 -11.83
N LEU A 231 -13.46 1.80 -11.44
CA LEU A 231 -14.56 1.50 -10.51
C LEU A 231 -14.30 2.13 -9.14
N LEU A 232 -13.10 2.01 -8.58
CA LEU A 232 -12.73 2.64 -7.32
C LEU A 232 -12.85 4.16 -7.39
N ALA A 233 -12.28 4.78 -8.43
CA ALA A 233 -12.33 6.23 -8.64
C ALA A 233 -13.78 6.74 -8.83
N TRP A 234 -14.64 5.97 -9.46
CA TRP A 234 -16.05 6.31 -9.62
C TRP A 234 -16.85 6.17 -8.32
N ARG A 235 -16.55 5.16 -7.49
CA ARG A 235 -17.33 4.86 -6.28
C ARG A 235 -16.93 5.66 -5.06
N ILE A 236 -15.67 6.08 -4.97
CA ILE A 236 -15.15 6.89 -3.85
C ILE A 236 -15.43 8.37 -4.16
N PRO A 237 -16.18 9.10 -3.30
CA PRO A 237 -16.67 10.45 -3.64
C PRO A 237 -15.58 11.49 -3.92
N ASN A 238 -14.46 11.42 -3.21
CA ASN A 238 -13.36 12.39 -3.30
C ASN A 238 -12.11 11.76 -3.96
N ALA A 239 -12.34 10.94 -5.00
CA ALA A 239 -11.27 10.25 -5.69
C ALA A 239 -10.90 10.90 -7.02
N GLU A 240 -9.60 10.95 -7.30
CA GLU A 240 -9.03 11.22 -8.63
C GLU A 240 -8.28 10.01 -9.15
N LEU A 241 -8.32 9.77 -10.46
CA LEU A 241 -7.65 8.66 -11.13
C LEU A 241 -6.44 9.15 -11.90
N HIS A 242 -5.29 8.51 -11.64
CA HIS A 242 -4.05 8.71 -12.39
C HIS A 242 -3.61 7.42 -13.05
N ILE A 243 -3.42 7.46 -14.38
CA ILE A 243 -3.02 6.29 -15.18
C ILE A 243 -1.55 6.43 -15.55
N ILE A 244 -0.77 5.38 -15.31
CA ILE A 244 0.67 5.32 -15.54
C ILE A 244 0.92 4.35 -16.71
N ASP A 245 1.75 4.75 -17.67
CA ASP A 245 2.25 3.89 -18.76
C ASP A 245 3.24 2.85 -18.20
N ASP A 246 2.68 1.86 -17.48
CA ASP A 246 3.43 0.73 -16.93
C ASP A 246 2.48 -0.39 -16.43
N GLY A 247 3.07 -1.45 -15.87
CA GLY A 247 2.36 -2.60 -15.31
C GLY A 247 2.04 -2.48 -13.82
N HIS A 248 1.83 -3.63 -13.18
CA HIS A 248 1.37 -3.76 -11.79
C HIS A 248 2.31 -3.11 -10.74
N LEU A 249 3.62 -3.12 -10.98
CA LEU A 249 4.61 -2.62 -10.02
C LEU A 249 5.16 -1.23 -10.34
N PHE A 250 4.35 -0.37 -11.01
CA PHE A 250 4.76 0.99 -11.40
C PHE A 250 5.31 1.84 -10.25
N LEU A 251 4.86 1.64 -9.01
CA LEU A 251 5.43 2.34 -7.84
C LEU A 251 6.93 2.07 -7.66
N VAL A 252 7.42 0.91 -8.13
CA VAL A 252 8.83 0.54 -8.04
C VAL A 252 9.56 0.83 -9.34
N THR A 253 8.95 0.49 -10.48
CA THR A 253 9.58 0.61 -11.81
C THR A 253 9.60 2.03 -12.34
N ARG A 254 8.64 2.86 -11.90
CA ARG A 254 8.49 4.28 -12.25
C ARG A 254 8.55 5.20 -11.02
N ALA A 255 9.28 4.80 -9.98
CA ALA A 255 9.32 5.49 -8.70
C ALA A 255 9.55 7.01 -8.84
N GLU A 256 10.53 7.43 -9.65
CA GLU A 256 10.86 8.84 -9.89
C GLU A 256 9.75 9.62 -10.61
N ALA A 257 8.94 8.95 -11.43
CA ALA A 257 7.82 9.57 -12.13
C ALA A 257 6.57 9.68 -11.27
N VAL A 258 6.32 8.69 -10.39
CA VAL A 258 5.10 8.65 -9.57
C VAL A 258 5.26 9.39 -8.25
N ALA A 259 6.47 9.50 -7.70
CA ALA A 259 6.71 10.20 -6.44
C ALA A 259 6.25 11.67 -6.47
N PRO A 260 6.54 12.48 -7.51
CA PRO A 260 6.06 13.86 -7.58
C PRO A 260 4.52 13.98 -7.60
N ILE A 261 3.82 13.02 -8.24
CA ILE A 261 2.36 12.99 -8.29
C ILE A 261 1.80 12.77 -6.88
N ILE A 262 2.36 11.80 -6.16
CA ILE A 262 1.99 11.48 -4.79
C ILE A 262 2.31 12.65 -3.86
N MET A 263 3.50 13.25 -3.99
CA MET A 263 3.88 14.40 -3.17
C MET A 263 2.94 15.59 -3.38
N LYS A 264 2.62 15.93 -4.62
CA LYS A 264 1.65 16.97 -4.95
C LYS A 264 0.31 16.70 -4.27
N PHE A 265 -0.23 15.49 -4.41
CA PHE A 265 -1.48 15.10 -3.78
C PHE A 265 -1.42 15.23 -2.24
N LEU A 266 -0.33 14.84 -1.60
CA LEU A 266 -0.18 14.93 -0.14
C LEU A 266 -0.09 16.39 0.34
N GLU A 267 0.43 17.31 -0.46
CA GLU A 267 0.65 18.72 -0.13
C GLU A 267 -0.57 19.63 -0.41
N GLU A 268 -1.47 19.30 -1.32
CA GLU A 268 -2.54 20.19 -1.83
C GLU A 268 -3.42 20.83 -0.75
N GLU A 269 -3.69 20.14 0.35
CA GLU A 269 -4.48 20.70 1.46
C GLU A 269 -3.72 21.79 2.25
N ARG A 270 -2.40 21.65 2.32
CA ARG A 270 -1.54 22.65 2.96
C ARG A 270 -1.54 23.96 2.18
N GLN A 271 -1.55 23.89 0.85
CA GLN A 271 -1.63 25.08 -0.01
C GLN A 271 -2.99 25.77 0.12
N ARG A 272 -4.11 25.04 0.20
CA ARG A 272 -5.45 25.60 0.43
C ARG A 272 -5.57 26.28 1.80
N ALA A 273 -5.03 25.70 2.86
CA ALA A 273 -5.02 26.28 4.21
C ALA A 273 -4.16 27.55 4.30
N VAL A 274 -3.06 27.64 3.53
CA VAL A 274 -2.21 28.84 3.45
C VAL A 274 -2.88 29.94 2.63
N MET A 275 -3.58 29.58 1.54
CA MET A 275 -4.26 30.56 0.66
C MET A 275 -5.60 31.05 1.22
N HIS A 276 -6.27 30.27 2.09
CA HIS A 276 -7.52 30.63 2.76
C HIS A 276 -7.42 30.31 4.26
N PRO A 277 -6.72 31.15 5.07
CA PRO A 277 -6.66 30.93 6.50
C PRO A 277 -8.08 31.03 7.07
N GLN A 278 -8.51 29.99 7.80
CA GLN A 278 -9.79 29.99 8.51
C GLN A 278 -9.80 31.16 9.50
N PRO A 279 -10.89 31.95 9.58
CA PRO A 279 -10.98 33.03 10.54
C PRO A 279 -10.84 32.45 11.96
N THR A 280 -9.91 33.00 12.73
CA THR A 280 -9.71 32.64 14.13
C THR A 280 -11.03 32.85 14.89
N PRO A 281 -11.54 31.83 15.63
CA PRO A 281 -12.77 32.01 16.40
C PRO A 281 -12.55 33.14 17.40
N ALA A 282 -13.45 34.16 17.36
CA ALA A 282 -13.42 35.28 18.27
C ALA A 282 -13.45 34.76 19.72
N ARG A 283 -12.46 35.17 20.53
CA ARG A 283 -12.50 34.90 21.98
C ARG A 283 -13.69 35.67 22.53
N THR A 284 -14.74 34.93 22.89
CA THR A 284 -15.81 35.49 23.73
C THR A 284 -15.27 35.64 25.14
N HIS A 285 -14.90 36.87 25.47
CA HIS A 285 -14.73 37.29 26.87
C HIS A 285 -16.13 37.41 27.46
N GLY A 286 -16.53 36.50 28.33
CA GLY A 286 -17.63 36.61 29.27
C GLY A 286 -17.11 36.35 30.66
#